data_7d7899cecba0199ab7ab9754a2f55c8a
#
_entry.id   7d7899cecba0199ab7ab9754a2f55c8a
#
_cell.length_a   1.000
_cell.length_b   1.000
_cell.length_c   1.000
_cell.angle_alpha   90.00
_cell.angle_beta   90.00
_cell.angle_gamma   90.00
#
_symmetry.space_group_name_H-M   'P 1'
#
loop_
_entity.id
_entity.type
_entity.pdbx_description
1 polymer ?
#
loop_
_entity_poly.entity_id
_entity_poly.type
_entity_poly.pdbx_seq_one_letter_code
_entity_poly.pdbx_strand_id
1 'polypeptide(L)'
;MKIPGGASLKTGKKSDTSPDPTVKKTAFAGKKPVPAKKAAGKNGKADVAVPPGDHEELRAGRPFWSGSITIGLVNVPVRLHTMVRDRSFSFRLLHRVDGQPLKYDRVCSRDGVVVPWADTVKGYEIRKGEFLVFEPEELKAAMPESDRKIRIDKFVYYLSLDPVYFESSYILVPDRSEEAYSLLATALQELGRAAVGTIMLRTKEYPVVVHVYDGALVLTTLRHADEVTPPHAFSILPSLPVPKETELALTKRIVTDLSGDFSIHDYPDRYREAVLALIDRKLACEEIVYEEPHPEEAKELMQALQETIATLARK
;
A
#
# COMPACT_ATOMS: atom_id res chain seq x y z
N MET A 1 12.22 65.69 4.01
CA MET A 1 11.82 66.47 5.20
C MET A 1 11.83 65.58 6.42
N LYS A 2 12.75 65.82 7.32
CA LYS A 2 12.94 65.35 8.72
C LYS A 2 12.42 64.01 9.20
N ILE A 3 13.40 63.12 9.52
CA ILE A 3 13.36 62.07 10.55
C ILE A 3 13.50 62.78 11.92
N PRO A 4 12.86 62.29 12.99
CA PRO A 4 13.60 61.70 14.10
C PRO A 4 12.85 60.47 14.73
N GLY A 5 13.39 59.59 15.51
CA GLY A 5 14.58 59.45 16.29
C GLY A 5 14.43 58.22 17.11
N GLY A 6 15.51 57.60 17.51
CA GLY A 6 15.65 56.28 18.09
C GLY A 6 15.15 56.10 19.51
N ALA A 7 14.98 54.83 19.90
CA ALA A 7 14.90 54.38 21.28
C ALA A 7 15.69 53.10 21.48
N SER A 8 16.52 53.13 22.45
CA SER A 8 17.55 52.24 22.94
C SER A 8 17.07 50.88 23.36
N LEU A 9 17.73 49.81 22.91
CA LEU A 9 17.60 48.45 23.37
C LEU A 9 18.41 48.21 24.64
N LYS A 10 17.72 47.78 25.70
CA LYS A 10 18.35 47.22 26.91
C LYS A 10 18.61 45.73 26.73
N THR A 11 19.84 45.34 26.84
CA THR A 11 20.35 43.97 26.87
C THR A 11 19.92 43.28 28.13
N GLY A 12 19.11 42.21 28.02
CA GLY A 12 18.83 41.26 29.11
C GLY A 12 19.68 40.01 28.98
N LYS A 13 20.44 39.75 30.06
CA LYS A 13 21.28 38.55 30.24
C LYS A 13 20.48 37.27 30.13
N LYS A 14 20.91 36.35 29.23
CA LYS A 14 20.50 34.95 29.23
C LYS A 14 21.30 34.23 30.33
N SER A 15 20.59 33.61 31.28
CA SER A 15 21.11 32.60 32.18
C SER A 15 21.01 31.24 31.49
N ASP A 16 22.17 30.62 31.20
CA ASP A 16 22.29 29.22 30.82
C ASP A 16 21.86 28.33 32.00
N THR A 17 20.86 27.52 31.77
CA THR A 17 20.59 26.37 32.65
C THR A 17 20.35 25.17 31.74
N SER A 18 21.38 24.34 31.59
CA SER A 18 21.30 23.02 30.97
C SER A 18 20.44 22.10 31.87
N PRO A 19 19.48 21.35 31.32
CA PRO A 19 18.84 20.30 32.10
C PRO A 19 19.67 19.01 32.01
N ASP A 20 20.01 18.49 33.17
CA ASP A 20 20.56 17.19 33.49
C ASP A 20 19.71 16.04 32.87
N PRO A 21 20.27 15.04 32.14
CA PRO A 21 19.51 13.91 31.63
C PRO A 21 19.31 12.85 32.71
N THR A 22 18.32 13.05 33.55
CA THR A 22 17.89 11.99 34.48
C THR A 22 16.92 11.07 33.73
N VAL A 23 17.43 9.94 33.25
CA VAL A 23 16.66 8.84 32.68
C VAL A 23 15.62 8.34 33.68
N LYS A 24 14.38 8.68 33.51
CA LYS A 24 13.26 8.06 34.23
C LYS A 24 12.95 6.70 33.57
N LYS A 25 13.43 5.63 34.19
CA LYS A 25 12.98 4.26 33.93
C LYS A 25 11.51 4.15 34.34
N THR A 26 10.57 4.25 33.39
CA THR A 26 9.19 3.87 33.60
C THR A 26 9.03 2.39 33.35
N ALA A 27 9.13 1.61 34.43
CA ALA A 27 8.74 0.20 34.42
C ALA A 27 7.22 0.10 34.26
N PHE A 28 6.76 -0.40 33.10
CA PHE A 28 5.37 -0.78 32.90
C PHE A 28 5.14 -2.14 33.54
N ALA A 29 4.59 -2.14 34.74
CA ALA A 29 4.14 -3.38 35.40
C ALA A 29 3.01 -4.01 34.56
N GLY A 30 3.24 -5.24 34.08
CA GLY A 30 2.28 -6.01 33.33
C GLY A 30 1.00 -6.27 34.16
N LYS A 31 -0.07 -5.55 33.83
CA LYS A 31 -1.40 -5.90 34.34
C LYS A 31 -1.93 -7.10 33.55
N LYS A 32 -2.35 -8.14 34.28
CA LYS A 32 -3.04 -9.31 33.73
C LYS A 32 -4.22 -8.91 32.86
N PRO A 33 -4.51 -9.65 31.77
CA PRO A 33 -5.68 -9.35 30.91
C PRO A 33 -6.96 -9.42 31.74
N VAL A 34 -7.76 -8.35 31.66
CA VAL A 34 -9.06 -8.28 32.31
C VAL A 34 -10.06 -9.10 31.51
N PRO A 35 -10.77 -10.06 32.11
CA PRO A 35 -11.76 -10.85 31.37
C PRO A 35 -12.95 -9.97 30.96
N ALA A 36 -13.26 -9.95 29.67
CA ALA A 36 -14.40 -9.22 29.10
C ALA A 36 -15.72 -9.77 29.68
N LYS A 37 -16.47 -8.91 30.39
CA LYS A 37 -17.85 -9.20 30.78
C LYS A 37 -18.73 -9.31 29.54
N LYS A 38 -19.37 -10.48 29.35
CA LYS A 38 -20.36 -10.74 28.30
C LYS A 38 -21.54 -9.78 28.43
N ALA A 39 -21.66 -8.85 27.49
CA ALA A 39 -22.90 -8.12 27.25
C ALA A 39 -23.72 -8.94 26.25
N ALA A 40 -24.89 -9.41 26.69
CA ALA A 40 -25.85 -10.10 25.83
C ALA A 40 -26.52 -9.10 24.88
N GLY A 41 -26.18 -9.15 23.61
CA GLY A 41 -26.81 -8.41 22.51
C GLY A 41 -26.85 -9.27 21.27
N LYS A 42 -28.04 -9.48 20.74
CA LYS A 42 -28.40 -10.41 19.66
C LYS A 42 -27.75 -10.02 18.32
N ASN A 43 -27.29 -11.07 17.59
CA ASN A 43 -27.03 -11.16 16.15
C ASN A 43 -25.97 -10.22 15.54
N GLY A 44 -24.76 -10.73 15.54
CA GLY A 44 -23.65 -10.42 14.66
C GLY A 44 -22.60 -11.47 14.90
N LYS A 45 -22.32 -12.33 13.90
CA LYS A 45 -21.18 -13.25 13.98
C LYS A 45 -19.94 -12.40 14.26
N ALA A 46 -19.49 -12.42 15.48
CA ALA A 46 -18.17 -11.93 15.84
C ALA A 46 -17.19 -12.94 15.23
N ASP A 47 -16.50 -12.54 14.16
CA ASP A 47 -15.27 -13.18 13.76
C ASP A 47 -14.30 -13.03 14.93
N VAL A 48 -14.16 -14.09 15.69
CA VAL A 48 -13.07 -14.25 16.65
C VAL A 48 -11.82 -14.27 15.80
N ALA A 49 -11.02 -13.21 15.89
CA ALA A 49 -9.70 -13.18 15.28
C ALA A 49 -8.88 -14.30 15.94
N VAL A 50 -8.77 -15.45 15.25
CA VAL A 50 -7.86 -16.53 15.60
C VAL A 50 -6.45 -15.96 15.50
N PRO A 51 -5.57 -16.15 16.50
CA PRO A 51 -4.17 -15.77 16.37
C PRO A 51 -3.60 -16.46 15.12
N PRO A 52 -2.78 -15.78 14.32
CA PRO A 52 -2.18 -16.35 13.12
C PRO A 52 -1.07 -17.33 13.52
N GLY A 53 -1.50 -18.54 13.89
CA GLY A 53 -0.66 -19.72 13.94
C GLY A 53 -1.02 -20.57 12.74
N ASP A 54 -0.01 -20.99 12.04
CA ASP A 54 -0.01 -21.96 10.95
C ASP A 54 -0.44 -21.46 9.56
N HIS A 55 0.34 -21.88 8.59
CA HIS A 55 0.16 -21.76 7.15
C HIS A 55 -1.29 -22.04 6.72
N GLU A 56 -2.18 -21.06 6.89
CA GLU A 56 -3.51 -21.15 6.33
C GLU A 56 -3.34 -21.18 4.81
N GLU A 57 -3.53 -22.36 4.23
CA GLU A 57 -3.57 -22.57 2.80
C GLU A 57 -4.43 -21.45 2.20
N LEU A 58 -3.89 -20.74 1.20
CA LEU A 58 -4.57 -19.65 0.51
C LEU A 58 -5.80 -20.21 -0.21
N ARG A 59 -6.91 -20.34 0.51
CA ARG A 59 -8.18 -20.78 -0.07
C ARG A 59 -8.73 -19.70 -0.97
N ALA A 60 -9.26 -20.07 -2.14
CA ALA A 60 -9.95 -19.18 -3.03
C ALA A 60 -11.10 -18.47 -2.30
N GLY A 61 -11.04 -17.13 -2.22
CA GLY A 61 -12.13 -16.32 -1.66
C GLY A 61 -13.36 -16.35 -2.54
N ARG A 62 -14.50 -15.82 -2.04
CA ARG A 62 -15.69 -15.64 -2.88
C ARG A 62 -15.40 -14.65 -4.00
N PRO A 63 -15.99 -14.82 -5.20
CA PRO A 63 -15.87 -13.84 -6.26
C PRO A 63 -16.51 -12.52 -5.81
N PHE A 64 -15.85 -11.40 -6.09
CA PHE A 64 -16.40 -10.08 -5.78
C PHE A 64 -17.04 -9.41 -6.99
N TRP A 65 -16.81 -9.95 -8.19
CA TRP A 65 -17.39 -9.51 -9.44
C TRP A 65 -17.63 -10.71 -10.36
N SER A 66 -18.70 -10.64 -11.18
CA SER A 66 -19.05 -11.62 -12.21
C SER A 66 -19.51 -10.89 -13.45
N GLY A 67 -19.05 -11.35 -14.61
CA GLY A 67 -19.35 -10.76 -15.91
C GLY A 67 -18.74 -11.56 -17.05
N SER A 68 -18.35 -10.92 -18.13
CA SER A 68 -17.73 -11.60 -19.28
C SER A 68 -16.55 -10.82 -19.85
N ILE A 69 -15.55 -11.54 -20.38
CA ILE A 69 -14.57 -10.99 -21.29
C ILE A 69 -15.24 -10.89 -22.67
N THR A 70 -15.22 -9.69 -23.25
CA THR A 70 -15.87 -9.42 -24.55
C THR A 70 -14.80 -9.01 -25.57
N ILE A 71 -14.71 -9.77 -26.66
CA ILE A 71 -13.77 -9.56 -27.78
C ILE A 71 -14.61 -9.51 -29.05
N GLY A 72 -15.00 -8.33 -29.51
CA GLY A 72 -15.97 -8.19 -30.59
C GLY A 72 -17.31 -8.88 -30.26
N LEU A 73 -17.64 -9.95 -30.97
CA LEU A 73 -18.86 -10.73 -30.75
C LEU A 73 -18.65 -11.92 -29.77
N VAL A 74 -17.41 -12.22 -29.41
CA VAL A 74 -17.10 -13.33 -28.50
C VAL A 74 -17.27 -12.88 -27.07
N ASN A 75 -18.01 -13.67 -26.27
CA ASN A 75 -18.19 -13.46 -24.87
C ASN A 75 -17.73 -14.69 -24.08
N VAL A 76 -16.84 -14.50 -23.12
CA VAL A 76 -16.35 -15.54 -22.23
C VAL A 76 -16.78 -15.21 -20.80
N PRO A 77 -17.84 -15.85 -20.27
CA PRO A 77 -18.28 -15.63 -18.90
C PRO A 77 -17.21 -15.97 -17.87
N VAL A 78 -16.97 -15.05 -16.92
CA VAL A 78 -15.90 -15.19 -15.91
C VAL A 78 -16.30 -14.57 -14.58
N ARG A 79 -15.62 -15.02 -13.52
CA ARG A 79 -15.69 -14.44 -12.17
C ARG A 79 -14.31 -13.93 -11.77
N LEU A 80 -14.27 -12.75 -11.13
CA LEU A 80 -13.04 -12.20 -10.56
C LEU A 80 -12.91 -12.59 -9.09
N HIS A 81 -11.74 -13.11 -8.77
CA HIS A 81 -11.31 -13.39 -7.40
C HIS A 81 -10.07 -12.56 -7.08
N THR A 82 -9.98 -12.09 -5.84
CA THR A 82 -8.81 -11.38 -5.35
C THR A 82 -7.59 -12.32 -5.36
N MET A 83 -6.54 -11.91 -6.07
CA MET A 83 -5.27 -12.66 -6.13
C MET A 83 -4.33 -12.26 -5.00
N VAL A 84 -4.26 -10.97 -4.70
CA VAL A 84 -3.37 -10.39 -3.68
C VAL A 84 -4.18 -10.04 -2.44
N ARG A 85 -3.74 -10.51 -1.27
CA ARG A 85 -4.36 -10.18 0.01
C ARG A 85 -3.40 -9.36 0.84
N ASP A 86 -3.90 -8.26 1.41
CA ASP A 86 -3.17 -7.54 2.44
C ASP A 86 -3.14 -8.39 3.72
N ARG A 87 -1.93 -8.65 4.22
CA ARG A 87 -1.67 -9.38 5.46
C ARG A 87 -1.14 -8.47 6.56
N SER A 88 -1.31 -7.15 6.43
CA SER A 88 -0.94 -6.20 7.47
C SER A 88 -1.72 -6.44 8.77
N PHE A 89 -1.07 -6.14 9.90
CA PHE A 89 -1.75 -6.21 11.21
C PHE A 89 -2.74 -5.08 11.36
N SER A 90 -3.97 -5.41 11.70
CA SER A 90 -5.00 -4.43 12.03
C SER A 90 -5.07 -4.22 13.55
N PHE A 91 -4.49 -3.11 14.03
CA PHE A 91 -4.59 -2.70 15.42
C PHE A 91 -5.78 -1.78 15.63
N ARG A 92 -6.57 -2.06 16.67
CA ARG A 92 -7.67 -1.17 17.11
C ARG A 92 -7.16 -0.23 18.18
N LEU A 93 -7.55 1.04 18.11
CA LEU A 93 -7.29 1.97 19.19
C LEU A 93 -8.18 1.64 20.39
N LEU A 94 -7.53 1.52 21.56
CA LEU A 94 -8.19 1.22 22.81
C LEU A 94 -8.03 2.39 23.76
N HIS A 95 -9.05 2.62 24.60
CA HIS A 95 -8.96 3.58 25.69
C HIS A 95 -7.95 3.07 26.73
N ARG A 96 -6.97 3.89 27.07
CA ARG A 96 -5.84 3.47 27.93
C ARG A 96 -6.25 3.04 29.34
N VAL A 97 -7.36 3.61 29.86
CA VAL A 97 -7.79 3.40 31.25
C VAL A 97 -8.50 2.07 31.43
N ASP A 98 -9.40 1.72 30.50
CA ASP A 98 -10.30 0.57 30.60
C ASP A 98 -10.12 -0.49 29.52
N GLY A 99 -9.25 -0.24 28.52
CA GLY A 99 -8.98 -1.16 27.43
C GLY A 99 -10.12 -1.33 26.43
N GLN A 100 -11.15 -0.47 26.46
CA GLN A 100 -12.28 -0.60 25.55
C GLN A 100 -11.97 -0.01 24.17
N PRO A 101 -12.48 -0.62 23.06
CA PRO A 101 -12.33 -0.08 21.73
C PRO A 101 -12.99 1.28 21.58
N LEU A 102 -12.27 2.22 20.95
CA LEU A 102 -12.79 3.55 20.66
C LEU A 102 -13.76 3.51 19.48
N LYS A 103 -14.82 4.32 19.56
CA LYS A 103 -15.73 4.62 18.45
C LYS A 103 -15.37 5.98 17.87
N TYR A 104 -15.65 6.15 16.58
CA TYR A 104 -15.42 7.41 15.88
C TYR A 104 -16.75 8.00 15.47
N ASP A 105 -17.01 9.22 15.91
CA ASP A 105 -18.16 10.01 15.49
C ASP A 105 -17.71 11.09 14.49
N ARG A 106 -18.58 11.38 13.52
CA ARG A 106 -18.38 12.49 12.60
C ARG A 106 -18.82 13.76 13.29
N VAL A 107 -17.91 14.70 13.42
CA VAL A 107 -18.17 15.96 14.11
C VAL A 107 -18.01 17.11 13.12
N CYS A 108 -18.96 18.03 13.10
CA CYS A 108 -18.88 19.24 12.30
C CYS A 108 -17.73 20.12 12.82
N SER A 109 -16.84 20.53 11.93
CA SER A 109 -15.66 21.33 12.29
C SER A 109 -15.98 22.74 12.77
N ARG A 110 -17.19 23.24 12.50
CA ARG A 110 -17.62 24.60 12.86
C ARG A 110 -18.15 24.70 14.29
N ASP A 111 -19.01 23.77 14.69
CA ASP A 111 -19.76 23.84 15.93
C ASP A 111 -19.58 22.63 16.87
N GLY A 112 -18.80 21.61 16.43
CA GLY A 112 -18.54 20.45 17.26
C GLY A 112 -19.70 19.46 17.39
N VAL A 113 -20.80 19.64 16.64
CA VAL A 113 -21.97 18.75 16.70
C VAL A 113 -21.72 17.45 15.96
N VAL A 114 -22.17 16.33 16.55
CA VAL A 114 -22.12 15.00 15.89
C VAL A 114 -23.14 14.96 14.75
N VAL A 115 -22.65 14.65 13.53
CA VAL A 115 -23.48 14.62 12.31
C VAL A 115 -23.76 13.18 11.89
N PRO A 116 -25.04 12.75 11.86
CA PRO A 116 -25.45 11.46 11.33
C PRO A 116 -25.05 11.31 9.85
N TRP A 117 -24.84 10.07 9.39
CA TRP A 117 -24.51 9.82 7.98
C TRP A 117 -25.56 10.34 7.00
N ALA A 118 -26.82 10.24 7.35
CA ALA A 118 -27.93 10.70 6.50
C ALA A 118 -27.91 12.22 6.24
N ASP A 119 -27.29 12.98 7.14
CA ASP A 119 -27.20 14.45 7.07
C ASP A 119 -25.88 14.93 6.42
N THR A 120 -25.12 14.00 5.79
CA THR A 120 -23.89 14.35 5.10
C THR A 120 -24.10 14.42 3.59
N VAL A 121 -23.50 15.41 2.96
CA VAL A 121 -23.44 15.58 1.49
C VAL A 121 -21.99 15.49 1.02
N LYS A 122 -21.77 15.24 -0.28
CA LYS A 122 -20.42 15.23 -0.86
C LYS A 122 -20.06 16.62 -1.36
N GLY A 123 -18.94 17.16 -0.90
CA GLY A 123 -18.39 18.44 -1.35
C GLY A 123 -17.08 18.23 -2.09
N TYR A 124 -16.91 18.93 -3.25
CA TYR A 124 -15.64 19.04 -3.97
C TYR A 124 -15.05 20.42 -3.68
N GLU A 125 -13.85 20.47 -3.12
CA GLU A 125 -13.18 21.73 -2.80
C GLU A 125 -12.58 22.36 -4.07
N ILE A 126 -13.13 23.50 -4.50
CA ILE A 126 -12.62 24.26 -5.68
C ILE A 126 -11.46 25.16 -5.25
N ARG A 127 -11.62 25.81 -4.10
CA ARG A 127 -10.64 26.64 -3.44
C ARG A 127 -10.68 26.39 -1.95
N LYS A 128 -9.62 26.73 -1.25
CA LYS A 128 -9.53 26.52 0.21
C LYS A 128 -10.75 27.10 0.92
N GLY A 129 -11.59 26.20 1.46
CA GLY A 129 -12.82 26.55 2.18
C GLY A 129 -14.06 26.78 1.32
N GLU A 130 -13.98 26.67 -0.01
CA GLU A 130 -15.09 26.83 -0.95
C GLU A 130 -15.45 25.47 -1.57
N PHE A 131 -16.63 24.94 -1.25
CA PHE A 131 -17.06 23.61 -1.66
C PHE A 131 -18.24 23.67 -2.64
N LEU A 132 -18.14 22.90 -3.73
CA LEU A 132 -19.26 22.59 -4.59
C LEU A 132 -19.94 21.33 -4.05
N VAL A 133 -21.21 21.44 -3.71
CA VAL A 133 -22.00 20.33 -3.15
C VAL A 133 -22.60 19.50 -4.28
N PHE A 134 -22.53 18.18 -4.15
CA PHE A 134 -23.10 17.23 -5.09
C PHE A 134 -24.12 16.33 -4.40
N GLU A 135 -25.29 16.24 -4.98
CA GLU A 135 -26.30 15.27 -4.58
C GLU A 135 -25.93 13.86 -5.08
N PRO A 136 -26.30 12.79 -4.35
CA PRO A 136 -26.00 11.42 -4.74
C PRO A 136 -26.49 11.05 -6.15
N GLU A 137 -27.63 11.62 -6.58
CA GLU A 137 -28.24 11.39 -7.87
C GLU A 137 -27.42 11.99 -9.02
N GLU A 138 -26.84 13.17 -8.84
CA GLU A 138 -25.98 13.84 -9.81
C GLU A 138 -24.73 13.01 -10.09
N LEU A 139 -24.07 12.54 -9.00
CA LEU A 139 -22.90 11.68 -9.13
C LEU A 139 -23.23 10.33 -9.75
N LYS A 140 -24.42 9.78 -9.48
CA LYS A 140 -24.89 8.54 -10.10
C LYS A 140 -25.18 8.73 -11.59
N ALA A 141 -25.72 9.85 -12.01
CA ALA A 141 -25.97 10.16 -13.42
C ALA A 141 -24.66 10.34 -14.22
N ALA A 142 -23.59 10.78 -13.57
CA ALA A 142 -22.28 10.92 -14.19
C ALA A 142 -21.51 9.59 -14.31
N MET A 143 -21.98 8.51 -13.68
CA MET A 143 -21.32 7.20 -13.77
C MET A 143 -21.58 6.57 -15.14
N PRO A 144 -20.54 5.99 -15.78
CA PRO A 144 -20.72 5.16 -16.95
C PRO A 144 -21.60 3.94 -16.64
N GLU A 145 -22.37 3.49 -17.62
CA GLU A 145 -23.18 2.28 -17.47
C GLU A 145 -22.30 1.05 -17.19
N SER A 146 -22.57 0.35 -16.08
CA SER A 146 -21.90 -0.89 -15.75
C SER A 146 -22.58 -2.07 -16.44
N ASP A 147 -22.05 -2.50 -17.57
CA ASP A 147 -22.54 -3.64 -18.34
C ASP A 147 -21.93 -4.99 -17.91
N ARG A 148 -21.14 -5.00 -16.85
CA ARG A 148 -20.41 -6.18 -16.34
C ARG A 148 -19.59 -6.87 -17.42
N LYS A 149 -18.90 -6.11 -18.24
CA LYS A 149 -18.01 -6.60 -19.28
C LYS A 149 -16.59 -6.13 -19.07
N ILE A 150 -15.65 -7.00 -19.38
CA ILE A 150 -14.26 -6.67 -19.62
C ILE A 150 -14.14 -6.51 -21.12
N ARG A 151 -14.15 -5.27 -21.59
CA ARG A 151 -14.08 -4.96 -23.03
C ARG A 151 -12.62 -4.99 -23.46
N ILE A 152 -12.31 -5.89 -24.39
CA ILE A 152 -10.94 -5.99 -24.95
C ILE A 152 -10.91 -5.20 -26.25
N ASP A 153 -9.98 -4.24 -26.32
CA ASP A 153 -9.80 -3.36 -27.46
C ASP A 153 -8.70 -3.88 -28.40
N LYS A 154 -7.62 -4.45 -27.83
CA LYS A 154 -6.46 -4.88 -28.61
C LYS A 154 -5.61 -5.91 -27.86
N PHE A 155 -4.71 -6.55 -28.62
CA PHE A 155 -3.69 -7.46 -28.09
C PHE A 155 -2.30 -6.87 -28.31
N VAL A 156 -1.46 -6.94 -27.28
CA VAL A 156 -0.07 -6.42 -27.31
C VAL A 156 0.90 -7.50 -26.84
N TYR A 157 2.18 -7.35 -27.13
CA TYR A 157 3.19 -8.20 -26.48
C TYR A 157 3.22 -7.92 -24.98
N TYR A 158 3.18 -8.97 -24.15
CA TYR A 158 3.17 -8.80 -22.71
C TYR A 158 4.39 -8.01 -22.20
N LEU A 159 5.58 -8.29 -22.76
CA LEU A 159 6.82 -7.60 -22.40
C LEU A 159 6.89 -6.12 -22.85
N SER A 160 5.95 -5.66 -23.69
CA SER A 160 5.86 -4.22 -24.06
C SER A 160 5.08 -3.39 -23.06
N LEU A 161 4.46 -4.02 -22.07
CA LEU A 161 3.73 -3.33 -21.01
C LEU A 161 4.72 -2.81 -19.96
N ASP A 162 4.63 -1.54 -19.60
CA ASP A 162 5.45 -0.96 -18.56
C ASP A 162 4.85 -1.28 -17.17
N PRO A 163 5.60 -2.02 -16.30
CA PRO A 163 5.11 -2.40 -14.98
C PRO A 163 4.72 -1.23 -14.07
N VAL A 164 5.19 -0.01 -14.34
CA VAL A 164 4.85 1.20 -13.56
C VAL A 164 3.36 1.47 -13.54
N TYR A 165 2.63 1.04 -14.59
CA TYR A 165 1.18 1.20 -14.66
C TYR A 165 0.40 0.10 -13.94
N PHE A 166 1.03 -1.02 -13.54
CA PHE A 166 0.31 -2.11 -12.88
C PHE A 166 -0.12 -1.69 -11.47
N GLU A 167 -1.39 -2.01 -11.12
CA GLU A 167 -1.95 -1.63 -9.81
C GLU A 167 -2.38 -2.86 -9.01
N SER A 168 -3.44 -3.54 -9.42
CA SER A 168 -4.00 -4.68 -8.69
C SER A 168 -4.30 -5.86 -9.61
N SER A 169 -3.95 -7.07 -9.18
CA SER A 169 -4.16 -8.29 -9.96
C SER A 169 -5.26 -9.16 -9.37
N TYR A 170 -6.05 -9.76 -10.26
CA TYR A 170 -7.21 -10.59 -9.95
C TYR A 170 -7.19 -11.87 -10.80
N ILE A 171 -7.55 -13.00 -10.21
CA ILE A 171 -7.69 -14.25 -10.96
C ILE A 171 -9.06 -14.27 -11.64
N LEU A 172 -9.07 -14.56 -12.93
CA LEU A 172 -10.26 -14.83 -13.71
C LEU A 172 -10.56 -16.33 -13.68
N VAL A 173 -11.73 -16.69 -13.22
CA VAL A 173 -12.19 -18.08 -13.16
C VAL A 173 -13.36 -18.23 -14.14
N PRO A 174 -13.40 -19.28 -14.99
CA PRO A 174 -14.52 -19.48 -15.92
C PRO A 174 -15.84 -19.67 -15.18
N ASP A 175 -16.93 -19.14 -15.75
CA ASP A 175 -18.28 -19.35 -15.27
C ASP A 175 -19.11 -20.08 -16.33
N ARG A 176 -19.03 -21.41 -16.35
CA ARG A 176 -19.63 -22.31 -17.35
C ARG A 176 -19.15 -22.01 -18.79
N SER A 177 -17.88 -21.70 -18.92
CA SER A 177 -17.25 -21.31 -20.20
C SER A 177 -15.83 -21.87 -20.33
N GLU A 178 -15.60 -23.05 -19.78
CA GLU A 178 -14.27 -23.67 -19.65
C GLU A 178 -13.58 -23.80 -21.01
N GLU A 179 -14.30 -24.19 -22.07
CA GLU A 179 -13.72 -24.35 -23.41
C GLU A 179 -13.26 -23.00 -23.99
N ALA A 180 -14.12 -21.98 -23.95
CA ALA A 180 -13.78 -20.66 -24.48
C ALA A 180 -12.68 -19.99 -23.67
N TYR A 181 -12.68 -20.20 -22.34
CA TYR A 181 -11.63 -19.74 -21.45
C TYR A 181 -10.29 -20.40 -21.78
N SER A 182 -10.25 -21.73 -21.90
CA SER A 182 -9.05 -22.49 -22.22
C SER A 182 -8.48 -22.09 -23.58
N LEU A 183 -9.34 -21.93 -24.59
CA LEU A 183 -8.93 -21.49 -25.93
C LEU A 183 -8.26 -20.10 -25.87
N LEU A 184 -8.86 -19.15 -25.16
CA LEU A 184 -8.29 -17.81 -25.01
C LEU A 184 -6.96 -17.84 -24.26
N ALA A 185 -6.88 -18.57 -23.15
CA ALA A 185 -5.67 -18.69 -22.34
C ALA A 185 -4.50 -19.31 -23.17
N THR A 186 -4.77 -20.41 -23.87
CA THR A 186 -3.79 -21.08 -24.72
C THR A 186 -3.30 -20.15 -25.84
N ALA A 187 -4.20 -19.48 -26.54
CA ALA A 187 -3.82 -18.56 -27.61
C ALA A 187 -2.94 -17.39 -27.11
N LEU A 188 -3.29 -16.79 -25.96
CA LEU A 188 -2.48 -15.72 -25.36
C LEU A 188 -1.09 -16.21 -24.95
N GLN A 189 -1.01 -17.42 -24.39
CA GLN A 189 0.25 -18.03 -23.95
C GLN A 189 1.16 -18.35 -25.13
N GLU A 190 0.66 -19.05 -26.15
CA GLU A 190 1.45 -19.44 -27.33
C GLU A 190 1.96 -18.21 -28.11
N LEU A 191 1.18 -17.16 -28.21
CA LEU A 191 1.54 -15.94 -28.92
C LEU A 191 2.34 -14.95 -28.08
N GLY A 192 2.52 -15.17 -26.76
CA GLY A 192 3.17 -14.24 -25.84
C GLY A 192 2.45 -12.90 -25.76
N ARG A 193 1.11 -12.91 -25.89
CA ARG A 193 0.28 -11.71 -25.94
C ARG A 193 -0.49 -11.51 -24.64
N ALA A 194 -0.86 -10.24 -24.42
CA ALA A 194 -1.84 -9.84 -23.43
C ALA A 194 -2.96 -9.05 -24.10
N ALA A 195 -4.18 -9.21 -23.59
CA ALA A 195 -5.33 -8.45 -24.04
C ALA A 195 -5.45 -7.16 -23.21
N VAL A 196 -5.58 -6.02 -23.88
CA VAL A 196 -5.74 -4.70 -23.25
C VAL A 196 -7.13 -4.19 -23.52
N GLY A 197 -7.76 -3.62 -22.49
CA GLY A 197 -9.11 -3.11 -22.58
C GLY A 197 -9.54 -2.34 -21.33
N THR A 198 -10.83 -2.33 -21.03
CA THR A 198 -11.39 -1.62 -19.89
C THR A 198 -12.37 -2.49 -19.09
N ILE A 199 -12.51 -2.21 -17.82
CA ILE A 199 -13.51 -2.79 -16.91
C ILE A 199 -14.10 -1.72 -16.00
N MET A 200 -15.40 -1.85 -15.73
CA MET A 200 -16.06 -1.07 -14.70
C MET A 200 -16.05 -1.84 -13.38
N LEU A 201 -15.32 -1.35 -12.39
CA LEU A 201 -15.34 -1.89 -11.03
C LEU A 201 -15.95 -0.88 -10.07
N ARG A 202 -17.08 -1.24 -9.46
CA ARG A 202 -17.89 -0.35 -8.61
C ARG A 202 -18.32 0.91 -9.37
N THR A 203 -17.60 2.02 -9.18
CA THR A 203 -17.94 3.35 -9.68
C THR A 203 -16.87 3.95 -10.59
N LYS A 204 -15.75 3.23 -10.82
CA LYS A 204 -14.62 3.72 -11.61
C LYS A 204 -14.36 2.75 -12.78
N GLU A 205 -14.13 3.30 -13.96
CA GLU A 205 -13.58 2.57 -15.09
C GLU A 205 -12.07 2.48 -14.95
N TYR A 206 -11.53 1.28 -15.19
CA TYR A 206 -10.10 1.01 -15.13
C TYR A 206 -9.62 0.49 -16.47
N PRO A 207 -8.53 1.00 -17.02
CA PRO A 207 -7.79 0.28 -18.04
C PRO A 207 -7.24 -1.01 -17.44
N VAL A 208 -7.30 -2.09 -18.20
CA VAL A 208 -6.89 -3.42 -17.73
C VAL A 208 -6.06 -4.16 -18.75
N VAL A 209 -5.27 -5.07 -18.24
CA VAL A 209 -4.58 -6.09 -19.03
C VAL A 209 -5.01 -7.47 -18.55
N VAL A 210 -5.36 -8.34 -19.50
CA VAL A 210 -5.61 -9.76 -19.25
C VAL A 210 -4.46 -10.56 -19.87
N HIS A 211 -3.77 -11.35 -19.05
CA HIS A 211 -2.62 -12.15 -19.45
C HIS A 211 -2.65 -13.52 -18.78
N VAL A 212 -1.80 -14.43 -19.21
CA VAL A 212 -1.67 -15.76 -18.58
C VAL A 212 -0.60 -15.70 -17.50
N TYR A 213 -0.92 -16.22 -16.33
CA TYR A 213 -0.01 -16.44 -15.23
C TYR A 213 -0.27 -17.81 -14.62
N ASP A 214 0.74 -18.66 -14.56
CA ASP A 214 0.68 -20.03 -14.05
C ASP A 214 -0.54 -20.82 -14.58
N GLY A 215 -0.77 -20.74 -15.89
CA GLY A 215 -1.88 -21.44 -16.58
C GLY A 215 -3.27 -20.84 -16.40
N ALA A 216 -3.42 -19.78 -15.63
CA ALA A 216 -4.68 -19.08 -15.43
C ALA A 216 -4.69 -17.71 -16.10
N LEU A 217 -5.88 -17.23 -16.49
CA LEU A 217 -6.06 -15.83 -16.90
C LEU A 217 -6.07 -14.93 -15.66
N VAL A 218 -5.24 -13.92 -15.69
CA VAL A 218 -5.13 -12.87 -14.67
C VAL A 218 -5.51 -11.54 -15.30
N LEU A 219 -6.38 -10.80 -14.63
CA LEU A 219 -6.71 -9.41 -14.94
C LEU A 219 -5.93 -8.51 -14.00
N THR A 220 -5.13 -7.61 -14.55
CA THR A 220 -4.45 -6.57 -13.79
C THR A 220 -5.00 -5.20 -14.16
N THR A 221 -5.47 -4.43 -13.17
CA THR A 221 -5.87 -3.03 -13.39
C THR A 221 -4.62 -2.18 -13.60
N LEU A 222 -4.75 -1.19 -14.46
CA LEU A 222 -3.69 -0.25 -14.75
C LEU A 222 -4.03 1.14 -14.20
N ARG A 223 -3.00 1.90 -13.86
CA ARG A 223 -3.11 3.34 -13.56
C ARG A 223 -3.33 4.11 -14.85
N HIS A 224 -4.03 5.22 -14.75
CA HIS A 224 -4.11 6.17 -15.85
C HIS A 224 -2.77 6.90 -16.02
N ALA A 225 -2.50 7.41 -17.23
CA ALA A 225 -1.22 8.07 -17.54
C ALA A 225 -0.96 9.32 -16.68
N ASP A 226 -2.00 10.00 -16.25
CA ASP A 226 -1.96 11.18 -15.39
C ASP A 226 -1.74 10.86 -13.90
N GLU A 227 -1.91 9.60 -13.50
CA GLU A 227 -1.62 9.12 -12.14
C GLU A 227 -0.12 8.83 -11.93
N VAL A 228 0.67 8.76 -13.02
CA VAL A 228 2.10 8.44 -12.98
C VAL A 228 2.94 9.69 -13.21
N THR A 229 3.70 10.09 -12.19
CA THR A 229 4.61 11.23 -12.31
C THR A 229 5.83 10.84 -13.17
N PRO A 230 6.05 11.50 -14.32
CA PRO A 230 7.17 11.15 -15.18
C PRO A 230 8.50 11.64 -14.59
N PRO A 231 9.63 10.96 -14.82
CA PRO A 231 10.95 11.34 -14.27
C PRO A 231 11.38 12.75 -14.62
N HIS A 232 11.02 13.27 -15.81
CA HIS A 232 11.37 14.64 -16.24
C HIS A 232 10.67 15.74 -15.42
N ALA A 233 9.66 15.42 -14.61
CA ALA A 233 9.06 16.36 -13.66
C ALA A 233 10.04 16.75 -12.53
N PHE A 234 11.11 15.98 -12.32
CA PHE A 234 12.13 16.24 -11.31
C PHE A 234 13.34 16.95 -11.95
N SER A 235 13.48 18.23 -11.71
CA SER A 235 14.53 19.07 -12.29
C SER A 235 15.97 18.64 -11.97
N ILE A 236 16.17 17.89 -10.89
CA ILE A 236 17.49 17.40 -10.48
C ILE A 236 18.01 16.29 -11.40
N LEU A 237 17.13 15.42 -11.96
CA LEU A 237 17.55 14.25 -12.70
C LEU A 237 18.36 14.57 -13.98
N PRO A 238 17.98 15.57 -14.81
CA PRO A 238 18.78 15.96 -15.98
C PRO A 238 20.12 16.64 -15.62
N SER A 239 20.27 17.12 -14.38
CA SER A 239 21.48 17.83 -13.92
C SER A 239 22.44 16.96 -13.09
N LEU A 240 22.23 15.64 -13.08
CA LEU A 240 23.11 14.71 -12.37
C LEU A 240 24.54 14.74 -12.97
N PRO A 241 25.58 14.72 -12.12
CA PRO A 241 26.96 14.71 -12.58
C PRO A 241 27.31 13.43 -13.32
N VAL A 242 28.17 13.54 -14.33
CA VAL A 242 28.71 12.34 -15.01
C VAL A 242 29.65 11.61 -14.05
N PRO A 243 29.46 10.30 -13.83
CA PRO A 243 30.32 9.53 -12.93
C PRO A 243 31.77 9.45 -13.43
N LYS A 244 32.72 9.40 -12.50
CA LYS A 244 34.12 9.15 -12.84
C LYS A 244 34.31 7.68 -13.26
N GLU A 245 35.18 7.46 -14.24
CA GLU A 245 35.37 6.13 -14.84
C GLU A 245 35.85 5.08 -13.82
N THR A 246 36.70 5.47 -12.87
CA THR A 246 37.17 4.58 -11.79
C THR A 246 36.06 4.15 -10.85
N GLU A 247 35.18 5.10 -10.45
CA GLU A 247 34.03 4.82 -9.59
C GLU A 247 33.00 3.94 -10.32
N LEU A 248 32.78 4.23 -11.61
CA LEU A 248 31.88 3.43 -12.45
C LEU A 248 32.38 1.99 -12.62
N ALA A 249 33.70 1.80 -12.81
CA ALA A 249 34.29 0.46 -12.93
C ALA A 249 34.11 -0.38 -11.64
N LEU A 250 34.34 0.24 -10.47
CA LEU A 250 34.10 -0.42 -9.17
C LEU A 250 32.62 -0.76 -8.96
N THR A 251 31.71 0.17 -9.29
CA THR A 251 30.29 -0.05 -9.18
C THR A 251 29.79 -1.16 -10.11
N LYS A 252 30.27 -1.20 -11.37
CA LYS A 252 29.96 -2.29 -12.30
C LYS A 252 30.40 -3.64 -11.76
N ARG A 253 31.58 -3.73 -11.11
CA ARG A 253 32.04 -4.95 -10.49
C ARG A 253 31.13 -5.40 -9.36
N ILE A 254 30.73 -4.51 -8.44
CA ILE A 254 29.79 -4.82 -7.36
C ILE A 254 28.46 -5.33 -7.93
N VAL A 255 27.91 -4.66 -8.95
CA VAL A 255 26.66 -5.09 -9.59
C VAL A 255 26.80 -6.49 -10.18
N THR A 256 27.94 -6.79 -10.84
CA THR A 256 28.20 -8.12 -11.43
C THR A 256 28.35 -9.18 -10.34
N ASP A 257 29.13 -8.89 -9.28
CA ASP A 257 29.38 -9.83 -8.19
C ASP A 257 28.13 -10.15 -7.36
N LEU A 258 27.14 -9.24 -7.33
CA LEU A 258 25.85 -9.39 -6.66
C LEU A 258 24.71 -9.82 -7.60
N SER A 259 24.98 -9.99 -8.89
CA SER A 259 23.95 -10.46 -9.84
C SER A 259 23.60 -11.92 -9.58
N GLY A 260 22.33 -12.23 -9.58
CA GLY A 260 21.82 -13.59 -9.35
C GLY A 260 20.35 -13.71 -9.76
N ASP A 261 19.78 -14.88 -9.59
CA ASP A 261 18.37 -15.15 -9.85
C ASP A 261 17.48 -14.49 -8.79
N PHE A 262 16.36 -13.94 -9.22
CA PHE A 262 15.38 -13.35 -8.31
C PHE A 262 14.41 -14.40 -7.77
N SER A 263 14.32 -14.51 -6.44
CA SER A 263 13.26 -15.23 -5.74
C SER A 263 12.59 -14.31 -4.74
N ILE A 264 11.25 -14.18 -4.81
CA ILE A 264 10.49 -13.37 -3.82
C ILE A 264 10.59 -13.96 -2.40
N HIS A 265 10.86 -15.24 -2.27
CA HIS A 265 11.00 -15.94 -0.99
C HIS A 265 12.24 -15.49 -0.21
N ASP A 266 13.23 -14.88 -0.87
CA ASP A 266 14.44 -14.35 -0.23
C ASP A 266 14.18 -13.02 0.51
N TYR A 267 12.97 -12.46 0.36
CA TYR A 267 12.55 -11.19 0.94
C TYR A 267 11.35 -11.36 1.89
N PRO A 268 11.54 -12.00 3.07
CA PRO A 268 10.47 -12.16 4.05
C PRO A 268 10.08 -10.82 4.68
N ASP A 269 8.82 -10.70 5.11
CA ASP A 269 8.33 -9.55 5.86
C ASP A 269 8.85 -9.60 7.32
N ARG A 270 10.04 -9.02 7.53
CA ARG A 270 10.71 -8.96 8.85
C ARG A 270 9.87 -8.22 9.90
N TYR A 271 9.10 -7.21 9.49
CA TYR A 271 8.22 -6.51 10.42
C TYR A 271 7.11 -7.43 10.92
N ARG A 272 6.51 -8.19 10.03
CA ARG A 272 5.50 -9.17 10.38
C ARG A 272 6.04 -10.21 11.35
N GLU A 273 7.21 -10.76 11.08
CA GLU A 273 7.87 -11.73 11.96
C GLU A 273 8.14 -11.13 13.36
N ALA A 274 8.67 -9.90 13.40
CA ALA A 274 8.94 -9.21 14.67
C ALA A 274 7.66 -8.93 15.47
N VAL A 275 6.55 -8.54 14.78
CA VAL A 275 5.26 -8.29 15.44
C VAL A 275 4.66 -9.60 15.96
N LEU A 276 4.75 -10.71 15.22
CA LEU A 276 4.32 -12.02 15.70
C LEU A 276 5.08 -12.43 16.95
N ALA A 277 6.40 -12.36 16.92
CA ALA A 277 7.24 -12.65 18.09
C ALA A 277 6.89 -11.75 19.30
N LEU A 278 6.59 -10.46 19.05
CA LEU A 278 6.14 -9.54 20.09
C LEU A 278 4.79 -9.94 20.68
N ILE A 279 3.84 -10.39 19.85
CA ILE A 279 2.54 -10.87 20.30
C ILE A 279 2.72 -12.12 21.17
N ASP A 280 3.54 -13.09 20.75
CA ASP A 280 3.81 -14.32 21.50
C ASP A 280 4.45 -14.03 22.87
N ARG A 281 5.46 -13.15 22.92
CA ARG A 281 6.09 -12.69 24.16
C ARG A 281 5.10 -11.99 25.08
N LYS A 282 4.18 -11.17 24.54
CA LYS A 282 3.11 -10.53 25.33
C LYS A 282 2.10 -11.53 25.87
N LEU A 283 1.77 -12.57 25.10
CA LEU A 283 0.90 -13.63 25.54
C LEU A 283 1.56 -14.47 26.65
N ALA A 284 2.87 -14.71 26.56
CA ALA A 284 3.67 -15.36 27.59
C ALA A 284 3.92 -14.47 28.82
N CYS A 285 3.50 -13.22 28.85
CA CYS A 285 3.74 -12.23 29.90
C CYS A 285 5.26 -11.97 30.17
N GLU A 286 6.10 -12.10 29.17
CA GLU A 286 7.52 -11.79 29.24
C GLU A 286 7.81 -10.27 29.25
N GLU A 287 8.89 -9.86 29.94
CA GLU A 287 9.34 -8.47 29.94
C GLU A 287 10.01 -8.13 28.60
N ILE A 288 9.62 -7.01 27.99
CA ILE A 288 10.14 -6.59 26.69
C ILE A 288 11.13 -5.45 26.90
N VAL A 289 12.40 -5.72 26.59
CA VAL A 289 13.47 -4.71 26.56
C VAL A 289 13.58 -4.17 25.13
N TYR A 290 13.54 -2.85 24.96
CA TYR A 290 13.74 -2.18 23.69
C TYR A 290 15.17 -1.67 23.59
N GLU A 291 15.89 -2.05 22.54
CA GLU A 291 17.15 -1.45 22.16
C GLU A 291 16.90 -0.38 21.10
N GLU A 292 17.41 0.82 21.32
CA GLU A 292 17.35 1.87 20.30
C GLU A 292 18.40 1.60 19.21
N PRO A 293 18.03 1.65 17.92
CA PRO A 293 18.99 1.49 16.84
C PRO A 293 19.94 2.68 16.81
N HIS A 294 21.24 2.40 16.82
CA HIS A 294 22.26 3.42 16.62
C HIS A 294 22.42 3.72 15.12
N PRO A 295 22.37 4.99 14.70
CA PRO A 295 22.62 5.36 13.32
C PRO A 295 24.08 5.07 12.94
N GLU A 296 24.30 4.42 11.80
CA GLU A 296 25.65 4.26 11.25
C GLU A 296 26.15 5.59 10.67
N GLU A 297 27.41 5.91 10.89
CA GLU A 297 28.05 7.10 10.34
C GLU A 297 28.21 6.97 8.82
N ALA A 298 27.92 8.07 8.10
CA ALA A 298 28.09 8.12 6.65
C ALA A 298 29.58 8.11 6.28
N LYS A 299 29.99 7.11 5.49
CA LYS A 299 31.36 6.97 4.97
C LYS A 299 31.51 7.69 3.63
N GLU A 300 32.75 8.09 3.30
CA GLU A 300 33.05 8.63 1.97
C GLU A 300 32.83 7.56 0.90
N LEU A 301 32.24 7.97 -0.25
CA LEU A 301 31.77 7.05 -1.31
C LEU A 301 32.86 6.05 -1.76
N MET A 302 34.09 6.54 -2.01
CA MET A 302 35.19 5.70 -2.50
C MET A 302 35.60 4.63 -1.47
N GLN A 303 35.64 4.99 -0.20
CA GLN A 303 35.96 4.07 0.90
C GLN A 303 34.85 3.01 1.04
N ALA A 304 33.57 3.43 0.98
CA ALA A 304 32.43 2.51 1.06
C ALA A 304 32.44 1.49 -0.10
N LEU A 305 32.76 1.90 -1.31
CA LEU A 305 32.87 1.00 -2.48
C LEU A 305 33.99 -0.02 -2.31
N GLN A 306 35.17 0.38 -1.84
CA GLN A 306 36.30 -0.51 -1.59
C GLN A 306 36.02 -1.52 -0.48
N GLU A 307 35.45 -1.09 0.63
CA GLU A 307 35.06 -1.96 1.75
C GLU A 307 33.99 -2.98 1.34
N THR A 308 33.03 -2.58 0.51
CA THR A 308 32.00 -3.49 -0.02
C THR A 308 32.61 -4.60 -0.86
N ILE A 309 33.52 -4.24 -1.79
CA ILE A 309 34.23 -5.24 -2.62
C ILE A 309 35.06 -6.19 -1.75
N ALA A 310 35.78 -5.67 -0.75
CA ALA A 310 36.59 -6.49 0.16
C ALA A 310 35.73 -7.47 0.99
N THR A 311 34.50 -7.08 1.32
CA THR A 311 33.54 -7.93 2.06
C THR A 311 32.97 -9.02 1.17
N LEU A 312 32.64 -8.71 -0.09
CA LEU A 312 32.14 -9.69 -1.06
C LEU A 312 33.18 -10.74 -1.45
N ALA A 313 34.45 -10.34 -1.54
CA ALA A 313 35.56 -11.27 -1.84
C ALA A 313 35.86 -12.29 -0.71
N ARG A 314 35.28 -12.11 0.49
CA ARG A 314 35.45 -13.01 1.66
C ARG A 314 34.28 -14.01 1.82
N LYS A 315 33.19 -13.83 1.08
CA LYS A 315 32.04 -14.76 1.02
C LYS A 315 32.19 -15.72 -0.16
#